data_b8cc7f3ba27ce009ad6234f33d143d87
#
_entry.id   b8cc7f3ba27ce009ad6234f33d143d87
#
_cell.length_a   1.000
_cell.length_b   1.000
_cell.length_c   1.000
_cell.angle_alpha   90.00
_cell.angle_beta   90.00
_cell.angle_gamma   90.00
#
_symmetry.space_group_name_H-M   'P 1'
#
loop_
_entity.id
_entity.type
_entity.pdbx_description
1 polymer ?
#
loop_
_entity_poly.entity_id
_entity_poly.type
_entity_poly.pdbx_seq_one_letter_code
_entity_poly.pdbx_strand_id
1 'polypeptide(L)'
;MPNNPVPTLLQKVKLALRVTVDAYDTDLNGLIDAAKLDLGIAGVELPTTLDAICERAIITYCKLHFSALTDGEFTRLKASYDAQKAQLGTASGYTSWGDDS
;
A
#
# COMPACT_ATOMS: atom_id res chain seq x y z
N MET A 1 -0.40 18.31 24.45
CA MET A 1 -0.19 18.05 23.85
C MET A 1 -0.39 18.16 22.97
N PRO A 2 0.03 18.45 22.54
CA PRO A 2 -0.38 18.71 21.49
C PRO A 2 -0.77 17.64 20.90
N ASN A 3 -1.57 17.71 20.31
CA ASN A 3 -2.08 16.80 19.69
C ASN A 3 -1.43 16.58 18.49
N ASN A 4 -0.65 15.63 18.36
CA ASN A 4 -0.16 15.19 17.11
C ASN A 4 -1.26 14.46 16.43
N PRO A 5 -1.73 14.90 15.32
CA PRO A 5 -2.75 14.17 14.59
C PRO A 5 -2.18 12.82 14.16
N VAL A 6 -3.04 11.85 14.01
CA VAL A 6 -2.65 10.55 13.48
C VAL A 6 -2.13 10.75 12.06
N PRO A 7 -0.98 10.20 11.69
CA PRO A 7 -0.47 10.36 10.34
C PRO A 7 -1.43 9.80 9.30
N THR A 8 -1.59 10.53 8.21
CA THR A 8 -2.40 10.05 7.10
C THR A 8 -1.62 9.00 6.34
N LEU A 9 -2.29 8.26 5.48
CA LEU A 9 -1.61 7.27 4.64
C LEU A 9 -0.54 7.94 3.77
N LEU A 10 -0.84 9.11 3.21
CA LEU A 10 0.15 9.86 2.44
C LEU A 10 1.40 10.17 3.28
N GLN A 11 1.20 10.60 4.51
CA GLN A 11 2.33 10.91 5.40
C GLN A 11 3.15 9.64 5.69
N LYS A 12 2.49 8.51 5.88
CA LYS A 12 3.19 7.24 6.12
C LYS A 12 3.98 6.81 4.89
N VAL A 13 3.43 6.99 3.71
CA VAL A 13 4.12 6.69 2.46
C VAL A 13 5.34 7.60 2.31
N LYS A 14 5.16 8.89 2.54
CA LYS A 14 6.27 9.85 2.44
C LYS A 14 7.39 9.48 3.40
N LEU A 15 7.04 9.12 4.62
CA LEU A 15 8.04 8.75 5.60
C LEU A 15 8.79 7.49 5.16
N ALA A 16 8.08 6.51 4.67
CA ALA A 16 8.70 5.26 4.22
C ALA A 16 9.61 5.47 3.02
N LEU A 17 9.27 6.41 2.14
CA LEU A 17 10.07 6.73 0.96
C LEU A 17 11.10 7.81 1.22
N ARG A 18 11.11 8.38 2.43
CA ARG A 18 12.01 9.45 2.83
C ARG A 18 11.82 10.71 1.98
N VAL A 19 10.58 11.00 1.65
CA VAL A 19 10.19 12.19 0.91
C VAL A 19 9.79 13.25 1.91
N THR A 20 10.48 14.39 1.90
CA THR A 20 10.22 15.45 2.86
C THR A 20 9.59 16.68 2.25
N VAL A 21 9.48 16.73 0.92
CA VAL A 21 8.90 17.88 0.23
C VAL A 21 7.48 17.53 -0.23
N ASP A 22 6.69 18.57 -0.49
CA ASP A 22 5.31 18.36 -0.92
C ASP A 22 5.15 18.31 -2.43
N ALA A 23 6.23 18.50 -3.16
CA ALA A 23 6.17 18.53 -4.63
C ALA A 23 5.66 17.23 -5.24
N TYR A 24 5.80 16.10 -4.54
CA TYR A 24 5.40 14.82 -5.08
C TYR A 24 4.07 14.32 -4.51
N ASP A 25 3.38 15.13 -3.73
CA ASP A 25 2.16 14.68 -3.06
C ASP A 25 1.09 14.18 -4.03
N THR A 26 0.91 14.89 -5.13
CA THR A 26 -0.08 14.48 -6.14
C THR A 26 0.31 13.13 -6.75
N ASP A 27 1.60 12.96 -7.08
CA ASP A 27 2.05 11.70 -7.65
C ASP A 27 1.91 10.56 -6.66
N LEU A 28 2.23 10.80 -5.40
CA LEU A 28 2.11 9.76 -4.38
C LEU A 28 0.66 9.40 -4.10
N ASN A 29 -0.23 10.38 -4.09
CA ASN A 29 -1.66 10.10 -3.96
C ASN A 29 -2.16 9.25 -5.11
N GLY A 30 -1.67 9.52 -6.32
CA GLY A 30 -2.00 8.71 -7.49
C GLY A 30 -1.52 7.27 -7.35
N LEU A 31 -0.33 7.07 -6.79
CA LEU A 31 0.19 5.72 -6.56
C LEU A 31 -0.59 5.00 -5.46
N ILE A 32 -1.01 5.71 -4.43
CA ILE A 32 -1.85 5.13 -3.37
C ILE A 32 -3.17 4.64 -3.98
N ASP A 33 -3.79 5.47 -4.82
CA ASP A 33 -5.04 5.09 -5.46
C ASP A 33 -4.84 3.91 -6.40
N ALA A 34 -3.73 3.89 -7.14
CA ALA A 34 -3.40 2.78 -8.02
C ALA A 34 -3.15 1.49 -7.23
N ALA A 35 -2.53 1.59 -6.08
CA ALA A 35 -2.30 0.42 -5.23
C ALA A 35 -3.63 -0.16 -4.75
N LYS A 36 -4.55 0.70 -4.32
CA LYS A 36 -5.87 0.24 -3.88
C LYS A 36 -6.61 -0.45 -5.01
N LEU A 37 -6.50 0.11 -6.21
CA LEU A 37 -7.14 -0.46 -7.37
C LEU A 37 -6.52 -1.82 -7.73
N ASP A 38 -5.20 -1.92 -7.69
CA ASP A 38 -4.51 -3.17 -7.99
C ASP A 38 -4.91 -4.26 -7.00
N LEU A 39 -5.00 -3.94 -5.72
CA LEU A 39 -5.46 -4.89 -4.72
C LEU A 39 -6.91 -5.31 -4.99
N GLY A 40 -7.75 -4.38 -5.38
CA GLY A 40 -9.14 -4.68 -5.72
C GLY A 40 -9.26 -5.61 -6.91
N ILE A 41 -8.44 -5.41 -7.93
CA ILE A 41 -8.42 -6.28 -9.10
C ILE A 41 -8.01 -7.70 -8.69
N ALA A 42 -7.13 -7.83 -7.71
CA ALA A 42 -6.70 -9.13 -7.23
C ALA A 42 -7.73 -9.79 -6.29
N GLY A 43 -8.86 -9.15 -6.07
CA GLY A 43 -9.92 -9.70 -5.24
C GLY A 43 -9.84 -9.30 -3.77
N VAL A 44 -8.99 -8.35 -3.43
CA VAL A 44 -8.88 -7.88 -2.05
C VAL A 44 -9.93 -6.82 -1.80
N GLU A 45 -10.77 -7.04 -0.78
CA GLU A 45 -11.74 -6.04 -0.43
C GLU A 45 -11.21 -5.26 0.75
N LEU A 46 -10.86 -4.01 0.52
CA LEU A 46 -10.22 -3.19 1.56
C LEU A 46 -11.25 -2.70 2.56
N PRO A 47 -10.94 -2.76 3.84
CA PRO A 47 -11.85 -2.20 4.84
C PRO A 47 -11.88 -0.67 4.77
N THR A 48 -12.92 -0.08 5.31
CA THR A 48 -13.06 1.38 5.33
C THR A 48 -11.89 2.02 6.05
N THR A 49 -11.49 1.45 7.17
CA THR A 49 -10.28 1.88 7.87
C THR A 49 -9.21 0.86 7.60
N LEU A 50 -8.14 1.27 6.91
CA LEU A 50 -7.09 0.35 6.54
C LEU A 50 -6.29 -0.07 7.78
N ASP A 51 -6.02 -1.34 7.90
CA ASP A 51 -5.15 -1.81 8.97
C ASP A 51 -3.69 -1.82 8.50
N ALA A 52 -2.81 -2.20 9.39
CA ALA A 52 -1.37 -2.15 9.13
C ALA A 52 -0.96 -3.04 7.98
N ILE A 53 -1.61 -4.17 7.79
CA ILE A 53 -1.26 -5.09 6.71
C ILE A 53 -1.60 -4.46 5.36
N CYS A 54 -2.78 -3.87 5.25
CA CYS A 54 -3.19 -3.18 4.03
C CYS A 54 -2.30 -1.99 3.74
N GLU A 55 -1.96 -1.22 4.77
CA GLU A 55 -1.08 -0.07 4.59
C GLU A 55 0.30 -0.49 4.12
N ARG A 56 0.83 -1.59 4.66
CA ARG A 56 2.14 -2.06 4.23
C ARG A 56 2.15 -2.45 2.76
N ALA A 57 1.10 -3.10 2.28
CA ALA A 57 1.00 -3.46 0.88
C ALA A 57 0.97 -2.21 0.00
N ILE A 58 0.22 -1.20 0.40
CA ILE A 58 0.13 0.05 -0.35
C ILE A 58 1.48 0.77 -0.35
N ILE A 59 2.16 0.81 0.80
CA ILE A 59 3.47 1.44 0.89
C ILE A 59 4.49 0.71 0.01
N THR A 60 4.46 -0.62 0.00
CA THR A 60 5.36 -1.41 -0.85
C THR A 60 5.12 -1.10 -2.32
N TYR A 61 3.85 -0.99 -2.72
CA TYR A 61 3.50 -0.63 -4.10
C TYR A 61 4.06 0.75 -4.45
N CYS A 62 3.88 1.73 -3.57
CA CYS A 62 4.39 3.07 -3.81
C CYS A 62 5.92 3.07 -3.92
N LYS A 63 6.58 2.32 -3.05
CA LYS A 63 8.04 2.24 -3.08
C LYS A 63 8.51 1.60 -4.38
N LEU A 64 7.81 0.58 -4.84
CA LEU A 64 8.15 -0.13 -6.06
C LEU A 64 8.07 0.79 -7.29
N HIS A 65 7.09 1.66 -7.32
CA HIS A 65 6.81 2.47 -8.50
C HIS A 65 7.36 3.90 -8.43
N PHE A 66 7.72 4.38 -7.25
CA PHE A 66 8.21 5.74 -7.11
C PHE A 66 9.73 5.80 -7.03
N SER A 67 10.34 4.83 -6.38
CA SER A 67 11.77 4.91 -6.06
C SER A 67 12.63 4.45 -7.23
N ALA A 68 13.84 4.99 -7.33
CA ALA A 68 14.81 4.50 -8.29
C ALA A 68 15.47 3.26 -7.71
N LEU A 69 15.15 2.10 -8.24
CA LEU A 69 15.59 0.84 -7.68
C LEU A 69 16.55 0.14 -8.62
N THR A 70 17.50 -0.60 -8.06
CA THR A 70 18.31 -1.53 -8.85
C THR A 70 17.41 -2.70 -9.25
N ASP A 71 17.85 -3.49 -10.23
CA ASP A 71 17.08 -4.65 -10.68
C ASP A 71 16.85 -5.64 -9.55
N GLY A 72 17.85 -5.85 -8.69
CA GLY A 72 17.72 -6.76 -7.57
C GLY A 72 16.73 -6.23 -6.54
N GLU A 73 16.76 -4.92 -6.27
CA GLU A 73 15.80 -4.31 -5.34
C GLU A 73 14.40 -4.39 -5.88
N PHE A 74 14.23 -4.11 -7.18
CA PHE A 74 12.92 -4.19 -7.80
C PHE A 74 12.37 -5.62 -7.69
N THR A 75 13.18 -6.61 -8.01
CA THR A 75 12.77 -8.00 -7.95
C THR A 75 12.32 -8.39 -6.55
N ARG A 76 13.09 -7.98 -5.52
CA ARG A 76 12.72 -8.30 -4.14
C ARG A 76 11.45 -7.59 -3.69
N LEU A 77 11.31 -6.32 -4.03
CA LEU A 77 10.11 -5.57 -3.66
C LEU A 77 8.88 -6.07 -4.39
N LYS A 78 9.04 -6.43 -5.67
CA LYS A 78 7.93 -6.98 -6.44
C LYS A 78 7.47 -8.31 -5.84
N ALA A 79 8.40 -9.17 -5.46
CA ALA A 79 8.08 -10.43 -4.82
C ALA A 79 7.40 -10.20 -3.47
N SER A 80 7.87 -9.21 -2.71
CA SER A 80 7.26 -8.87 -1.42
C SER A 80 5.84 -8.36 -1.61
N TYR A 81 5.62 -7.48 -2.58
CA TYR A 81 4.29 -6.96 -2.85
C TYR A 81 3.35 -8.07 -3.31
N ASP A 82 3.82 -8.94 -4.19
CA ASP A 82 3.00 -10.04 -4.68
C ASP A 82 2.62 -10.99 -3.54
N ALA A 83 3.53 -11.24 -2.60
CA ALA A 83 3.24 -12.05 -1.45
C ALA A 83 2.23 -11.38 -0.50
N GLN A 84 2.36 -10.08 -0.29
CA GLN A 84 1.41 -9.32 0.52
C GLN A 84 0.02 -9.34 -0.10
N LYS A 85 -0.05 -9.15 -1.41
CA LYS A 85 -1.30 -9.15 -2.14
C LYS A 85 -1.96 -10.54 -2.07
N ALA A 86 -1.17 -11.60 -2.23
CA ALA A 86 -1.69 -12.94 -2.14
C ALA A 86 -2.19 -13.26 -0.74
N GLN A 87 -1.47 -12.80 0.28
CA GLN A 87 -1.90 -13.00 1.65
C GLN A 87 -3.23 -12.31 1.92
N LEU A 88 -3.39 -11.08 1.46
CA LEU A 88 -4.65 -10.36 1.63
C LEU A 88 -5.77 -11.02 0.83
N GLY A 89 -5.45 -11.52 -0.34
CA GLY A 89 -6.46 -12.17 -1.18
C GLY A 89 -6.98 -13.48 -0.62
N THR A 90 -6.24 -14.11 0.29
CA THR A 90 -6.68 -15.37 0.88
C THR A 90 -7.12 -15.22 2.33
N ALA A 91 -6.87 -14.07 2.95
CA ALA A 91 -7.22 -13.89 4.35
C ALA A 91 -8.70 -13.61 4.50
N SER A 92 -9.30 -14.22 5.53
CA SER A 92 -10.69 -13.98 5.82
C SER A 92 -10.88 -12.52 6.19
N GLY A 93 -11.89 -11.91 5.71
CA GLY A 93 -12.17 -10.49 5.97
C GLY A 93 -11.67 -9.56 4.89
N TYR A 94 -10.87 -10.05 3.95
CA TYR A 94 -10.36 -9.23 2.86
C TYR A 94 -10.83 -9.71 1.49
N THR A 95 -11.69 -10.72 1.43
CA THR A 95 -12.23 -11.19 0.17
C THR A 95 -13.73 -11.35 0.30
N SER A 96 -14.46 -10.85 -0.68
CA SER A 96 -15.91 -10.91 -0.60
C SER A 96 -16.44 -12.32 -0.85
N TRP A 97 -15.75 -13.10 -1.66
CA TRP A 97 -16.27 -14.41 -1.98
C TRP A 97 -16.07 -15.43 -0.86
N GLY A 98 -15.29 -15.10 0.11
CA GLY A 98 -15.10 -15.99 1.23
C GLY A 98 -16.23 -16.00 2.21
N ASP A 99 -17.21 -15.15 2.03
CA ASP A 99 -18.27 -15.05 2.95
C ASP A 99 -19.40 -15.85 2.65
N ASP A 100 -19.40 -16.59 1.64
CA ASP A 100 -20.51 -17.23 1.26
C ASP A 100 -20.79 -18.36 1.98
N SER A 101 -20.48 -18.64 2.97
CA SER A 101 -20.84 -19.86 3.63
C SER A 101 -22.15 -19.89 4.26
#